data_d3a985d21f40ee56123fdeecd2096eb1
#
_entry.id   d3a985d21f40ee56123fdeecd2096eb1
#
_cell.length_a   1.000
_cell.length_b   1.000
_cell.length_c   1.000
_cell.angle_alpha   90.00
_cell.angle_beta   90.00
_cell.angle_gamma   90.00
#
_symmetry.space_group_name_H-M   'P 1'
#
loop_
_entity.id
_entity.type
_entity.pdbx_description
1 polymer ?
#
loop_
_entity_poly.entity_id
_entity_poly.type
_entity_poly.pdbx_seq_one_letter_code
_entity_poly.pdbx_strand_id
1 'polypeptide(L)'
;MHLDRETCRKARLAHDARFDGRFFIGVRTTKIFCRPICPAPSPREENVDYYPSAAAAAAAGLRPCLRCRPECAPGTPAWNGSSSTVSRALREIAEGALDAGGVDDLAGRLGVGDRHLRRLFLEHLGAPPIAVAQTHRLLSAKRLLDETDLPMSTVALAAGYGSVRRFNHVFHETWNRTPRELRQARRGIRRVSSKGLCFRLRYRPPFDWDALVGFFSTRAIPGVEYVENGHYRRSILVAGTPGIIDLSHSASDVILEIDHARPECLLGIVSRVRRLCDLDADPVAIASGLSSDALLRPLVEARPGLRVPGAWDGFELGIRAILGQQISVRGASTLAGRLVERYGRPLESARAGVTHLFPRAEDLAGANLASIGLPQKRAETLSAFSAAVASGQLVLDGSVIAGSTGPEETRERLRSIAGIGAWTAGYVAMRALSDPDAFPAADLVLLRAAGAGTARQLQGFAERWRPWRAYAALHLWQGVNDGNLHHLLHLDGKPGRKAAAGGR
;
A
#
# COMPACT_ATOMS: atom_id res chain seq x y z
N MET A 1 14.10 3.94 -13.12
CA MET A 1 15.56 3.93 -12.86
C MET A 1 16.06 2.53 -13.09
N HIS A 2 16.69 2.27 -14.23
CA HIS A 2 17.35 1.00 -14.49
C HIS A 2 18.58 0.92 -13.58
N LEU A 3 18.69 -0.14 -12.78
CA LEU A 3 19.92 -0.42 -12.05
C LEU A 3 21.00 -0.83 -13.07
N ASP A 4 22.19 -0.27 -12.92
CA ASP A 4 23.33 -0.69 -13.72
C ASP A 4 23.77 -2.11 -13.36
N ARG A 5 24.46 -2.77 -14.29
CA ARG A 5 24.88 -4.16 -14.16
C ARG A 5 25.78 -4.39 -12.94
N GLU A 6 26.66 -3.46 -12.62
CA GLU A 6 27.59 -3.60 -11.51
C GLU A 6 26.89 -3.51 -10.16
N THR A 7 25.90 -2.61 -10.02
CA THR A 7 25.03 -2.53 -8.83
C THR A 7 24.24 -3.83 -8.64
N CYS A 8 23.66 -4.37 -9.72
CA CYS A 8 22.96 -5.66 -9.68
C CYS A 8 23.89 -6.81 -9.26
N ARG A 9 25.12 -6.82 -9.80
CA ARG A 9 26.15 -7.83 -9.47
C ARG A 9 26.51 -7.78 -7.99
N LYS A 10 26.82 -6.60 -7.46
CA LYS A 10 27.16 -6.41 -6.04
C LYS A 10 26.02 -6.83 -5.12
N ALA A 11 24.79 -6.40 -5.42
CA ALA A 11 23.61 -6.76 -4.64
C ALA A 11 23.36 -8.30 -4.66
N ARG A 12 23.54 -8.96 -5.80
CA ARG A 12 23.45 -10.41 -5.93
C ARG A 12 24.48 -11.12 -5.07
N LEU A 13 25.74 -10.73 -5.14
CA LEU A 13 26.83 -11.38 -4.41
C LEU A 13 26.71 -11.20 -2.89
N ALA A 14 26.18 -10.06 -2.45
CA ALA A 14 25.92 -9.75 -1.06
C ALA A 14 24.57 -10.31 -0.54
N HIS A 15 23.77 -10.97 -1.38
CA HIS A 15 22.39 -11.37 -1.05
C HIS A 15 21.57 -10.21 -0.45
N ASP A 16 21.73 -8.99 -0.98
CA ASP A 16 21.22 -7.77 -0.38
C ASP A 16 19.69 -7.67 -0.51
N ALA A 17 19.00 -7.84 0.62
CA ALA A 17 17.55 -7.82 0.70
C ALA A 17 16.92 -6.45 0.32
N ARG A 18 17.68 -5.37 0.34
CA ARG A 18 17.22 -4.04 -0.07
C ARG A 18 16.91 -3.98 -1.57
N PHE A 19 17.51 -4.87 -2.35
CA PHE A 19 17.27 -4.98 -3.80
C PHE A 19 16.25 -6.05 -4.18
N ASP A 20 15.66 -6.73 -3.20
CA ASP A 20 14.69 -7.79 -3.48
C ASP A 20 13.45 -7.25 -4.20
N GLY A 21 13.11 -7.89 -5.33
CA GLY A 21 12.02 -7.45 -6.22
C GLY A 21 12.31 -6.20 -7.06
N ARG A 22 13.49 -5.58 -6.93
CA ARG A 22 13.92 -4.48 -7.82
C ARG A 22 14.48 -4.99 -9.15
N PHE A 23 15.05 -6.18 -9.13
CA PHE A 23 15.50 -6.91 -10.31
C PHE A 23 15.47 -8.40 -10.04
N PHE A 24 15.58 -9.18 -11.11
CA PHE A 24 15.65 -10.64 -11.05
C PHE A 24 16.89 -11.11 -11.82
N ILE A 25 17.43 -12.24 -11.38
CA ILE A 25 18.66 -12.82 -11.92
C ILE A 25 18.28 -14.00 -12.78
N GLY A 26 18.52 -13.91 -14.06
CA GLY A 26 18.35 -15.03 -15.00
C GLY A 26 19.64 -15.83 -15.15
N VAL A 27 19.59 -17.14 -14.93
CA VAL A 27 20.73 -18.05 -15.12
C VAL A 27 20.55 -18.79 -16.43
N ARG A 28 21.36 -18.44 -17.43
CA ARG A 28 21.24 -18.97 -18.78
C ARG A 28 21.38 -20.50 -18.90
N THR A 29 22.26 -21.07 -18.06
CA THR A 29 22.55 -22.51 -18.08
C THR A 29 21.43 -23.38 -17.54
N THR A 30 20.69 -22.86 -16.52
CA THR A 30 19.62 -23.62 -15.85
C THR A 30 18.23 -23.20 -16.28
N LYS A 31 18.11 -22.12 -17.05
CA LYS A 31 16.85 -21.50 -17.45
C LYS A 31 15.96 -21.14 -16.25
N ILE A 32 16.59 -20.69 -15.14
CA ILE A 32 15.91 -20.31 -13.90
C ILE A 32 16.14 -18.83 -13.64
N PHE A 33 15.09 -18.13 -13.22
CA PHE A 33 15.26 -16.79 -12.64
C PHE A 33 15.08 -16.81 -11.11
N CYS A 34 15.92 -16.01 -10.43
CA CYS A 34 16.05 -15.94 -8.98
C CYS A 34 15.89 -14.53 -8.49
N ARG A 35 15.60 -14.39 -7.19
CA ARG A 35 15.70 -13.13 -6.44
C ARG A 35 17.16 -12.85 -6.09
N PRO A 36 17.56 -11.59 -5.82
CA PRO A 36 18.90 -11.25 -5.33
C PRO A 36 19.32 -12.02 -4.07
N ILE A 37 18.37 -12.32 -3.21
CA ILE A 37 18.55 -13.03 -1.92
C ILE A 37 18.51 -14.56 -2.04
N CYS A 38 18.68 -15.11 -3.21
CA CYS A 38 18.58 -16.56 -3.42
C CYS A 38 19.66 -17.32 -2.64
N PRO A 39 19.31 -18.31 -1.77
CA PRO A 39 20.29 -19.06 -0.98
C PRO A 39 21.01 -20.15 -1.82
N ALA A 40 20.76 -20.24 -3.11
CA ALA A 40 21.50 -21.13 -3.98
C ALA A 40 22.92 -20.59 -4.23
N PRO A 41 23.91 -21.47 -4.54
CA PRO A 41 25.24 -21.02 -4.93
C PRO A 41 25.16 -19.99 -6.06
N SER A 42 25.94 -18.93 -5.92
CA SER A 42 25.96 -17.86 -6.93
C SER A 42 26.53 -18.37 -8.26
N PRO A 43 25.81 -18.21 -9.38
CA PRO A 43 26.31 -18.59 -10.69
C PRO A 43 27.47 -17.68 -11.10
N ARG A 44 28.32 -18.17 -12.04
CA ARG A 44 29.35 -17.34 -12.68
C ARG A 44 28.71 -16.18 -13.41
N GLU A 45 29.31 -14.98 -13.33
CA GLU A 45 28.76 -13.76 -13.91
C GLU A 45 28.52 -13.85 -15.42
N GLU A 46 29.33 -14.58 -16.14
CA GLU A 46 29.19 -14.85 -17.57
C GLU A 46 27.88 -15.56 -17.95
N ASN A 47 27.27 -16.27 -17.02
CA ASN A 47 26.00 -16.99 -17.19
C ASN A 47 24.78 -16.25 -16.64
N VAL A 48 24.93 -14.97 -16.26
CA VAL A 48 23.90 -14.19 -15.59
C VAL A 48 23.43 -13.04 -16.47
N ASP A 49 22.10 -12.92 -16.55
CA ASP A 49 21.42 -11.74 -17.07
C ASP A 49 20.54 -11.13 -15.97
N TYR A 50 20.36 -9.81 -15.99
CA TYR A 50 19.55 -9.08 -15.02
C TYR A 50 18.29 -8.55 -15.68
N TYR A 51 17.14 -8.79 -15.04
CA TYR A 51 15.81 -8.44 -15.56
C TYR A 51 15.09 -7.48 -14.62
N PRO A 52 14.43 -6.45 -15.14
CA PRO A 52 13.73 -5.46 -14.31
C PRO A 52 12.47 -6.02 -13.63
N SER A 53 11.96 -7.15 -14.12
CA SER A 53 10.77 -7.78 -13.54
C SER A 53 10.80 -9.30 -13.72
N ALA A 54 10.01 -10.01 -12.92
CA ALA A 54 9.77 -11.45 -13.09
C ALA A 54 9.14 -11.75 -14.45
N ALA A 55 8.29 -10.86 -14.96
CA ALA A 55 7.66 -11.01 -16.28
C ALA A 55 8.66 -10.89 -17.41
N ALA A 56 9.65 -9.98 -17.34
CA ALA A 56 10.72 -9.87 -18.30
C ALA A 56 11.60 -11.15 -18.32
N ALA A 57 11.91 -11.69 -17.15
CA ALA A 57 12.65 -12.95 -17.04
C ALA A 57 11.85 -14.14 -17.62
N ALA A 58 10.55 -14.22 -17.32
CA ALA A 58 9.66 -15.25 -17.87
C ALA A 58 9.51 -15.13 -19.39
N ALA A 59 9.37 -13.90 -19.93
CA ALA A 59 9.32 -13.64 -21.37
C ALA A 59 10.63 -14.04 -22.09
N ALA A 60 11.77 -14.00 -21.39
CA ALA A 60 13.04 -14.52 -21.87
C ALA A 60 13.16 -16.07 -21.79
N GLY A 61 12.09 -16.79 -21.48
CA GLY A 61 12.03 -18.25 -21.40
C GLY A 61 12.62 -18.85 -20.12
N LEU A 62 12.72 -18.05 -19.05
CA LEU A 62 13.21 -18.53 -17.75
C LEU A 62 12.04 -18.89 -16.84
N ARG A 63 12.20 -19.94 -16.03
CA ARG A 63 11.21 -20.35 -15.04
C ARG A 63 11.54 -19.83 -13.62
N PRO A 64 10.55 -19.65 -12.75
CA PRO A 64 10.77 -19.21 -11.37
C PRO A 64 11.55 -20.25 -10.55
N CYS A 65 12.47 -19.76 -9.73
CA CYS A 65 13.24 -20.59 -8.79
C CYS A 65 12.34 -21.09 -7.64
N LEU A 66 12.39 -22.40 -7.37
CA LEU A 66 11.64 -23.02 -6.27
C LEU A 66 12.27 -22.77 -4.88
N ARG A 67 13.56 -22.37 -4.80
CA ARG A 67 14.26 -22.13 -3.53
C ARG A 67 14.00 -20.73 -2.98
N CYS A 68 14.26 -19.69 -3.77
CA CYS A 68 14.08 -18.30 -3.31
C CYS A 68 12.65 -17.78 -3.46
N ARG A 69 11.75 -18.53 -4.10
CA ARG A 69 10.34 -18.19 -4.20
C ARG A 69 10.10 -16.79 -4.77
N PRO A 70 10.28 -16.55 -6.07
CA PRO A 70 10.04 -15.25 -6.70
C PRO A 70 8.63 -14.69 -6.44
N GLU A 71 7.65 -15.56 -6.20
CA GLU A 71 6.29 -15.20 -5.83
C GLU A 71 6.17 -14.46 -4.48
N CYS A 72 7.19 -14.57 -3.64
CA CYS A 72 7.25 -13.87 -2.35
C CYS A 72 8.08 -12.58 -2.39
N ALA A 73 8.62 -12.21 -3.58
CA ALA A 73 9.35 -10.95 -3.70
C ALA A 73 8.42 -9.77 -3.38
N PRO A 74 8.92 -8.71 -2.73
CA PRO A 74 8.21 -7.45 -2.66
C PRO A 74 7.87 -6.96 -4.06
N GLY A 75 6.76 -6.23 -4.22
CA GLY A 75 6.32 -5.69 -5.49
C GLY A 75 7.40 -4.81 -6.14
N THR A 76 7.37 -4.69 -7.46
CA THR A 76 8.25 -3.77 -8.18
C THR A 76 7.88 -2.35 -7.79
N PRO A 77 8.83 -1.53 -7.27
CA PRO A 77 8.53 -0.14 -6.96
C PRO A 77 8.19 0.59 -8.25
N ALA A 78 6.97 1.06 -8.34
CA ALA A 78 6.45 1.65 -9.57
C ALA A 78 6.23 3.16 -9.45
N TRP A 79 7.08 3.87 -8.75
CA TRP A 79 6.85 5.25 -8.36
C TRP A 79 7.71 6.31 -9.02
N ASN A 80 8.32 6.05 -10.14
CA ASN A 80 9.19 7.05 -10.78
C ASN A 80 8.51 7.69 -11.99
N GLY A 81 8.00 8.90 -11.85
CA GLY A 81 7.53 9.74 -12.95
C GLY A 81 6.34 9.14 -13.74
N SER A 82 6.49 8.94 -15.05
CA SER A 82 5.49 8.31 -15.95
C SER A 82 5.02 6.92 -15.49
N SER A 83 5.64 6.37 -14.46
CA SER A 83 5.29 5.10 -13.84
C SER A 83 3.99 5.13 -13.01
N SER A 84 3.38 6.27 -12.75
CA SER A 84 2.09 6.32 -12.05
C SER A 84 1.00 5.53 -12.79
N THR A 85 0.96 5.64 -14.12
CA THR A 85 0.05 4.84 -14.97
C THR A 85 0.39 3.35 -14.90
N VAL A 86 1.67 2.99 -14.93
CA VAL A 86 2.11 1.58 -14.78
C VAL A 86 1.76 1.04 -13.40
N SER A 87 1.94 1.83 -12.33
CA SER A 87 1.58 1.44 -10.96
C SER A 87 0.08 1.19 -10.82
N ARG A 88 -0.73 2.04 -11.43
CA ARG A 88 -2.19 1.87 -11.46
C ARG A 88 -2.57 0.62 -12.25
N ALA A 89 -1.98 0.43 -13.44
CA ALA A 89 -2.18 -0.76 -14.24
C ALA A 89 -1.80 -2.06 -13.51
N LEU A 90 -0.68 -2.07 -12.78
CA LEU A 90 -0.28 -3.22 -11.97
C LEU A 90 -1.27 -3.55 -10.86
N ARG A 91 -1.88 -2.54 -10.23
CA ARG A 91 -2.97 -2.74 -9.26
C ARG A 91 -4.18 -3.39 -9.91
N GLU A 92 -4.65 -2.83 -11.01
CA GLU A 92 -5.77 -3.37 -11.77
C GLU A 92 -5.51 -4.83 -12.19
N ILE A 93 -4.29 -5.14 -12.65
CA ILE A 93 -3.87 -6.51 -13.00
C ILE A 93 -3.88 -7.41 -11.77
N ALA A 94 -3.39 -6.94 -10.62
CA ALA A 94 -3.41 -7.71 -9.38
C ALA A 94 -4.83 -7.96 -8.84
N GLU A 95 -5.78 -7.11 -9.19
CA GLU A 95 -7.21 -7.23 -8.88
C GLU A 95 -7.99 -7.99 -9.97
N GLY A 96 -7.31 -8.53 -10.99
CA GLY A 96 -7.89 -9.42 -11.98
C GLY A 96 -8.39 -8.73 -13.25
N ALA A 97 -8.02 -7.49 -13.51
CA ALA A 97 -8.50 -6.72 -14.66
C ALA A 97 -8.25 -7.39 -16.02
N LEU A 98 -7.20 -8.19 -16.14
CA LEU A 98 -6.88 -8.95 -17.35
C LEU A 98 -7.27 -10.44 -17.23
N ASP A 99 -8.07 -10.85 -16.23
CA ASP A 99 -8.52 -12.24 -16.11
C ASP A 99 -9.65 -12.57 -17.07
N ALA A 100 -10.53 -11.61 -17.32
CA ALA A 100 -11.61 -11.71 -18.30
C ALA A 100 -11.63 -10.56 -19.32
N GLY A 101 -10.93 -9.42 -19.04
CA GLY A 101 -10.87 -8.24 -19.91
C GLY A 101 -9.65 -8.19 -20.82
N GLY A 102 -9.68 -7.31 -21.83
CA GLY A 102 -8.59 -7.01 -22.73
C GLY A 102 -7.62 -5.92 -22.25
N VAL A 103 -6.51 -5.75 -22.96
CA VAL A 103 -5.57 -4.63 -22.70
C VAL A 103 -6.24 -3.29 -23.03
N ASP A 104 -7.12 -3.28 -24.01
CA ASP A 104 -7.85 -2.08 -24.42
C ASP A 104 -8.80 -1.60 -23.34
N ASP A 105 -9.49 -2.53 -22.65
CA ASP A 105 -10.35 -2.23 -21.50
C ASP A 105 -9.53 -1.66 -20.34
N LEU A 106 -8.37 -2.26 -20.07
CA LEU A 106 -7.45 -1.77 -19.04
C LEU A 106 -6.92 -0.37 -19.39
N ALA A 107 -6.52 -0.15 -20.64
CA ALA A 107 -6.04 1.13 -21.12
C ALA A 107 -7.12 2.23 -21.04
N GLY A 108 -8.35 1.89 -21.43
CA GLY A 108 -9.52 2.78 -21.32
C GLY A 108 -9.79 3.19 -19.88
N ARG A 109 -9.76 2.25 -18.93
CA ARG A 109 -9.88 2.56 -17.48
C ARG A 109 -8.77 3.46 -16.97
N LEU A 110 -7.57 3.36 -17.54
CA LEU A 110 -6.41 4.17 -17.15
C LEU A 110 -6.38 5.54 -17.85
N GLY A 111 -7.30 5.81 -18.78
CA GLY A 111 -7.35 7.05 -19.56
C GLY A 111 -6.20 7.18 -20.57
N VAL A 112 -5.67 6.07 -21.08
CA VAL A 112 -4.58 6.04 -22.07
C VAL A 112 -4.91 5.13 -23.23
N GLY A 113 -4.20 5.29 -24.37
CA GLY A 113 -4.31 4.34 -25.49
C GLY A 113 -3.55 3.03 -25.19
N ASP A 114 -4.02 1.91 -25.74
CA ASP A 114 -3.42 0.59 -25.57
C ASP A 114 -1.95 0.53 -26.05
N ARG A 115 -1.63 1.16 -27.20
CA ARG A 115 -0.26 1.26 -27.70
C ARG A 115 0.67 2.02 -26.73
N HIS A 116 0.15 3.10 -26.13
CA HIS A 116 0.90 3.87 -25.13
C HIS A 116 1.12 3.03 -23.86
N LEU A 117 0.09 2.33 -23.37
CA LEU A 117 0.20 1.44 -22.21
C LEU A 117 1.23 0.33 -22.45
N ARG A 118 1.20 -0.32 -23.63
CA ARG A 118 2.20 -1.35 -23.99
C ARG A 118 3.62 -0.80 -24.00
N ARG A 119 3.83 0.41 -24.54
CA ARG A 119 5.14 1.08 -24.55
C ARG A 119 5.63 1.35 -23.12
N LEU A 120 4.79 1.88 -22.24
CA LEU A 120 5.14 2.12 -20.85
C LEU A 120 5.51 0.82 -20.11
N PHE A 121 4.80 -0.26 -20.36
CA PHE A 121 5.10 -1.56 -19.76
C PHE A 121 6.45 -2.12 -20.23
N LEU A 122 6.77 -2.03 -21.51
CA LEU A 122 8.06 -2.43 -22.03
C LEU A 122 9.19 -1.58 -21.46
N GLU A 123 9.01 -0.28 -21.37
CA GLU A 123 9.98 0.67 -20.84
C GLU A 123 10.27 0.42 -19.33
N HIS A 124 9.23 0.23 -18.52
CA HIS A 124 9.38 0.14 -17.06
C HIS A 124 9.55 -1.27 -16.54
N LEU A 125 8.94 -2.26 -17.18
CA LEU A 125 8.88 -3.65 -16.70
C LEU A 125 9.59 -4.65 -17.64
N GLY A 126 9.97 -4.23 -18.83
CA GLY A 126 10.62 -5.09 -19.82
C GLY A 126 9.70 -6.18 -20.40
N ALA A 127 8.37 -6.09 -20.19
CA ALA A 127 7.40 -7.07 -20.67
C ALA A 127 6.03 -6.40 -20.94
N PRO A 128 5.24 -6.88 -21.92
CA PRO A 128 3.92 -6.32 -22.22
C PRO A 128 2.89 -6.68 -21.13
N PRO A 129 1.77 -5.92 -21.01
CA PRO A 129 0.75 -6.09 -19.94
C PRO A 129 0.25 -7.54 -19.80
N ILE A 130 -0.02 -8.23 -20.90
CA ILE A 130 -0.48 -9.64 -20.88
C ILE A 130 0.55 -10.56 -20.24
N ALA A 131 1.85 -10.42 -20.59
CA ALA A 131 2.91 -11.25 -20.01
C ALA A 131 3.06 -10.98 -18.50
N VAL A 132 2.89 -9.71 -18.08
CA VAL A 132 2.88 -9.33 -16.66
C VAL A 132 1.70 -9.98 -15.94
N ALA A 133 0.48 -9.94 -16.49
CA ALA A 133 -0.70 -10.58 -15.92
C ALA A 133 -0.54 -12.12 -15.84
N GLN A 134 -0.02 -12.76 -16.89
CA GLN A 134 0.23 -14.20 -16.88
C GLN A 134 1.24 -14.61 -15.81
N THR A 135 2.34 -13.86 -15.70
CA THR A 135 3.35 -14.10 -14.67
C THR A 135 2.76 -13.86 -13.27
N HIS A 136 1.96 -12.81 -13.10
CA HIS A 136 1.26 -12.53 -11.83
C HIS A 136 0.35 -13.68 -11.44
N ARG A 137 -0.50 -14.20 -12.34
CA ARG A 137 -1.36 -15.37 -12.09
C ARG A 137 -0.56 -16.60 -11.67
N LEU A 138 0.51 -16.90 -12.40
CA LEU A 138 1.37 -18.05 -12.10
C LEU A 138 2.00 -17.95 -10.71
N LEU A 139 2.58 -16.80 -10.39
CA LEU A 139 3.22 -16.57 -9.10
C LEU A 139 2.18 -16.54 -7.95
N SER A 140 1.02 -15.92 -8.17
CA SER A 140 -0.09 -15.90 -7.21
C SER A 140 -0.63 -17.30 -6.94
N ALA A 141 -0.84 -18.11 -7.98
CA ALA A 141 -1.24 -19.51 -7.83
C ALA A 141 -0.20 -20.32 -7.06
N LYS A 142 1.08 -20.12 -7.37
CA LYS A 142 2.18 -20.78 -6.65
C LYS A 142 2.22 -20.39 -5.18
N ARG A 143 1.96 -19.11 -4.87
CA ARG A 143 1.87 -18.62 -3.51
C ARG A 143 0.71 -19.25 -2.74
N LEU A 144 -0.50 -19.25 -3.30
CA LEU A 144 -1.67 -19.92 -2.70
C LEU A 144 -1.41 -21.41 -2.49
N LEU A 145 -0.76 -22.07 -3.45
CA LEU A 145 -0.40 -23.48 -3.36
C LEU A 145 0.54 -23.78 -2.19
N ASP A 146 1.51 -22.88 -1.94
CA ASP A 146 2.52 -23.02 -0.89
C ASP A 146 2.03 -22.60 0.51
N GLU A 147 1.12 -21.61 0.57
CA GLU A 147 0.73 -20.94 1.81
C GLU A 147 -0.67 -21.36 2.31
N THR A 148 -1.43 -22.12 1.51
CA THR A 148 -2.78 -22.58 1.88
C THR A 148 -3.00 -24.06 1.58
N ASP A 149 -4.03 -24.65 2.25
CA ASP A 149 -4.52 -26.01 1.94
C ASP A 149 -5.78 -26.03 1.07
N LEU A 150 -6.06 -24.90 0.40
CA LEU A 150 -7.21 -24.78 -0.49
C LEU A 150 -7.24 -25.89 -1.56
N PRO A 151 -8.40 -26.37 -1.97
CA PRO A 151 -8.55 -27.27 -3.11
C PRO A 151 -7.89 -26.71 -4.38
N MET A 152 -7.36 -27.56 -5.23
CA MET A 152 -6.67 -27.12 -6.46
C MET A 152 -7.56 -26.30 -7.38
N SER A 153 -8.87 -26.63 -7.44
CA SER A 153 -9.86 -25.85 -8.18
C SER A 153 -10.00 -24.43 -7.62
N THR A 154 -10.04 -24.31 -6.30
CA THR A 154 -10.12 -23.01 -5.62
C THR A 154 -8.85 -22.19 -5.84
N VAL A 155 -7.67 -22.80 -5.75
CA VAL A 155 -6.38 -22.13 -6.05
C VAL A 155 -6.36 -21.61 -7.49
N ALA A 156 -6.81 -22.42 -8.46
CA ALA A 156 -6.86 -22.02 -9.85
C ALA A 156 -7.76 -20.80 -10.06
N LEU A 157 -8.99 -20.85 -9.55
CA LEU A 157 -9.96 -19.75 -9.67
C LEU A 157 -9.48 -18.48 -8.94
N ALA A 158 -9.01 -18.63 -7.70
CA ALA A 158 -8.52 -17.52 -6.89
C ALA A 158 -7.29 -16.81 -7.51
N ALA A 159 -6.51 -17.54 -8.30
CA ALA A 159 -5.37 -16.98 -9.03
C ALA A 159 -5.73 -16.41 -10.43
N GLY A 160 -7.02 -16.39 -10.80
CA GLY A 160 -7.49 -15.83 -12.07
C GLY A 160 -7.38 -16.78 -13.28
N TYR A 161 -7.30 -18.10 -13.05
CA TYR A 161 -7.38 -19.06 -14.15
C TYR A 161 -8.83 -19.40 -14.47
N GLY A 162 -9.23 -19.25 -15.73
CA GLY A 162 -10.59 -19.61 -16.19
C GLY A 162 -10.90 -21.11 -16.15
N SER A 163 -9.89 -21.98 -15.94
CA SER A 163 -10.10 -23.43 -15.79
C SER A 163 -8.94 -24.12 -15.09
N VAL A 164 -9.24 -25.19 -14.34
CA VAL A 164 -8.26 -26.07 -13.69
C VAL A 164 -7.34 -26.73 -14.74
N ARG A 165 -7.86 -27.02 -15.94
CA ARG A 165 -7.06 -27.60 -17.04
C ARG A 165 -5.95 -26.64 -17.44
N ARG A 166 -6.26 -25.35 -17.66
CA ARG A 166 -5.26 -24.32 -18.01
C ARG A 166 -4.24 -24.11 -16.89
N PHE A 167 -4.71 -24.07 -15.64
CA PHE A 167 -3.83 -24.01 -14.46
C PHE A 167 -2.82 -25.15 -14.41
N ASN A 168 -3.29 -26.43 -14.54
CA ASN A 168 -2.40 -27.59 -14.53
C ASN A 168 -1.41 -27.56 -15.71
N HIS A 169 -1.86 -27.16 -16.90
CA HIS A 169 -1.03 -27.07 -18.09
C HIS A 169 0.13 -26.08 -17.90
N VAL A 170 -0.17 -24.85 -17.43
CA VAL A 170 0.85 -23.82 -17.22
C VAL A 170 1.87 -24.24 -16.14
N PHE A 171 1.42 -24.91 -15.08
CA PHE A 171 2.33 -25.44 -14.05
C PHE A 171 3.24 -26.53 -14.61
N HIS A 172 2.70 -27.43 -15.43
CA HIS A 172 3.48 -28.48 -16.08
C HIS A 172 4.52 -27.89 -17.05
N GLU A 173 4.11 -26.95 -17.91
CA GLU A 173 5.03 -26.25 -18.81
C GLU A 173 6.15 -25.53 -18.04
N THR A 174 5.83 -24.90 -16.90
CA THR A 174 6.81 -24.09 -16.16
C THR A 174 7.80 -24.94 -15.36
N TRP A 175 7.33 -25.98 -14.67
CA TRP A 175 8.16 -26.75 -13.72
C TRP A 175 8.30 -28.22 -14.06
N ASN A 176 7.68 -28.71 -15.13
CA ASN A 176 7.55 -30.12 -15.46
C ASN A 176 6.98 -30.95 -14.30
N ARG A 177 6.06 -30.34 -13.53
CA ARG A 177 5.38 -30.90 -12.35
C ARG A 177 3.97 -30.42 -12.28
N THR A 178 3.11 -31.26 -11.72
CA THR A 178 1.73 -30.87 -11.40
C THR A 178 1.69 -29.97 -10.16
N PRO A 179 0.65 -29.14 -9.98
CA PRO A 179 0.44 -28.38 -8.76
C PRO A 179 0.40 -29.26 -7.51
N ARG A 180 -0.17 -30.48 -7.62
CA ARG A 180 -0.25 -31.45 -6.51
C ARG A 180 1.16 -31.92 -6.07
N GLU A 181 2.02 -32.26 -6.99
CA GLU A 181 3.41 -32.67 -6.70
C GLU A 181 4.21 -31.53 -6.07
N LEU A 182 4.04 -30.28 -6.55
CA LEU A 182 4.68 -29.11 -5.97
C LEU A 182 4.22 -28.88 -4.52
N ARG A 183 2.91 -29.05 -4.22
CA ARG A 183 2.39 -28.95 -2.87
C ARG A 183 2.94 -30.05 -1.96
N GLN A 184 2.98 -31.30 -2.43
CA GLN A 184 3.49 -32.44 -1.66
C GLN A 184 4.96 -32.26 -1.28
N ALA A 185 5.79 -31.74 -2.17
CA ALA A 185 7.21 -31.50 -1.93
C ALA A 185 7.45 -30.48 -0.79
N ARG A 186 6.43 -29.71 -0.37
CA ARG A 186 6.53 -28.69 0.70
C ARG A 186 5.83 -29.04 2.02
N ARG A 187 5.10 -30.15 2.09
CA ARG A 187 4.35 -30.54 3.31
C ARG A 187 5.20 -30.64 4.58
N GLY A 188 6.50 -30.86 4.48
CA GLY A 188 7.43 -30.90 5.62
C GLY A 188 7.86 -29.54 6.19
N ILE A 189 7.51 -28.42 5.55
CA ILE A 189 8.01 -27.07 5.90
C ILE A 189 6.91 -26.18 6.50
N ARG A 190 5.65 -26.66 6.52
CA ARG A 190 4.48 -25.85 6.90
C ARG A 190 4.24 -25.84 8.41
N ARG A 191 4.17 -24.64 8.97
CA ARG A 191 3.41 -24.38 10.21
C ARG A 191 1.98 -24.01 9.80
N VAL A 192 1.04 -24.93 10.04
CA VAL A 192 -0.40 -24.63 9.89
C VAL A 192 -0.79 -23.79 11.10
N SER A 193 -1.29 -22.58 10.86
CA SER A 193 -1.99 -21.83 11.89
C SER A 193 -3.31 -22.53 12.19
N SER A 194 -3.61 -22.75 13.45
CA SER A 194 -4.86 -23.39 13.89
C SER A 194 -6.10 -22.47 13.77
N LYS A 195 -5.93 -21.22 13.31
CA LYS A 195 -6.95 -20.17 13.39
C LYS A 195 -7.32 -19.48 12.07
N GLY A 196 -6.87 -19.97 10.91
CA GLY A 196 -7.19 -19.32 9.62
C GLY A 196 -6.09 -19.46 8.58
N LEU A 197 -6.26 -18.75 7.45
CA LEU A 197 -5.27 -18.70 6.37
C LEU A 197 -4.17 -17.71 6.76
N CYS A 198 -2.92 -18.16 6.71
CA CYS A 198 -1.76 -17.36 7.12
C CYS A 198 -0.83 -17.10 5.94
N PHE A 199 -0.54 -15.82 5.69
CA PHE A 199 0.38 -15.36 4.64
C PHE A 199 1.57 -14.64 5.24
N ARG A 200 2.76 -14.88 4.68
CA ARG A 200 3.98 -14.16 4.99
C ARG A 200 4.25 -13.10 3.93
N LEU A 201 4.16 -11.85 4.32
CA LEU A 201 4.29 -10.70 3.42
C LEU A 201 5.68 -10.11 3.53
N ARG A 202 6.54 -10.42 2.56
CA ARG A 202 7.89 -9.86 2.45
C ARG A 202 7.86 -8.38 2.15
N TYR A 203 8.85 -7.65 2.68
CA TYR A 203 9.12 -6.24 2.42
C TYR A 203 10.61 -6.01 2.20
N ARG A 204 11.02 -4.82 1.77
CA ARG A 204 12.41 -4.39 1.71
C ARG A 204 12.81 -3.74 3.02
N PRO A 205 13.89 -4.21 3.68
CA PRO A 205 14.40 -3.55 4.88
C PRO A 205 15.11 -2.22 4.53
N PRO A 206 15.17 -1.28 5.51
CA PRO A 206 14.58 -1.38 6.84
C PRO A 206 13.05 -1.16 6.85
N PHE A 207 12.39 -1.55 7.95
CA PHE A 207 10.96 -1.39 8.15
C PHE A 207 10.65 -1.12 9.63
N ASP A 208 10.12 0.05 9.92
CA ASP A 208 9.75 0.46 11.27
C ASP A 208 8.31 0.01 11.57
N TRP A 209 8.16 -1.25 12.01
CA TRP A 209 6.87 -1.84 12.37
C TRP A 209 6.23 -1.13 13.56
N ASP A 210 7.04 -0.78 14.57
CA ASP A 210 6.54 -0.19 15.81
C ASP A 210 5.93 1.21 15.55
N ALA A 211 6.57 2.01 14.70
CA ALA A 211 6.01 3.29 14.28
C ALA A 211 4.69 3.11 13.51
N LEU A 212 4.61 2.11 12.62
CA LEU A 212 3.39 1.83 11.86
C LEU A 212 2.24 1.40 12.76
N VAL A 213 2.48 0.45 13.68
CA VAL A 213 1.47 -0.04 14.63
C VAL A 213 1.08 1.05 15.62
N GLY A 214 2.04 1.85 16.08
CA GLY A 214 1.78 3.03 16.92
C GLY A 214 0.87 4.04 16.23
N PHE A 215 1.07 4.27 14.92
CA PHE A 215 0.20 5.12 14.13
C PHE A 215 -1.23 4.57 14.05
N PHE A 216 -1.40 3.25 13.83
CA PHE A 216 -2.72 2.61 13.81
C PHE A 216 -3.38 2.64 15.19
N SER A 217 -2.62 2.35 16.25
CA SER A 217 -3.11 2.34 17.63
C SER A 217 -3.75 3.67 18.05
N THR A 218 -3.05 4.77 17.80
CA THR A 218 -3.56 6.11 18.17
C THR A 218 -4.81 6.53 17.38
N ARG A 219 -5.07 5.87 16.25
CA ARG A 219 -6.17 6.19 15.32
C ARG A 219 -7.19 5.07 15.18
N ALA A 220 -7.06 4.00 15.92
CA ALA A 220 -7.98 2.85 15.85
C ALA A 220 -9.43 3.31 16.08
N ILE A 221 -10.33 2.81 15.24
CA ILE A 221 -11.77 3.03 15.37
C ILE A 221 -12.33 1.95 16.28
N PRO A 222 -12.90 2.31 17.45
CA PRO A 222 -13.55 1.35 18.34
C PRO A 222 -14.58 0.48 17.59
N GLY A 223 -14.49 -0.81 17.80
CA GLY A 223 -15.37 -1.79 17.17
C GLY A 223 -14.93 -2.27 15.78
N VAL A 224 -14.12 -1.51 15.04
CA VAL A 224 -13.60 -1.88 13.71
C VAL A 224 -12.15 -2.29 13.77
N GLU A 225 -11.34 -1.59 14.54
CA GLU A 225 -9.90 -1.77 14.67
C GLU A 225 -9.50 -2.01 16.12
N TYR A 226 -8.53 -2.88 16.32
CA TYR A 226 -7.98 -3.18 17.62
C TYR A 226 -6.46 -3.42 17.53
N VAL A 227 -5.70 -2.78 18.41
CA VAL A 227 -4.24 -2.89 18.46
C VAL A 227 -3.82 -3.32 19.85
N GLU A 228 -3.12 -4.45 19.94
CA GLU A 228 -2.61 -4.98 21.20
C GLU A 228 -1.37 -5.85 20.97
N ASN A 229 -0.37 -5.73 21.84
CA ASN A 229 0.85 -6.57 21.84
C ASN A 229 1.56 -6.62 20.47
N GLY A 230 1.62 -5.50 19.74
CA GLY A 230 2.24 -5.43 18.42
C GLY A 230 1.40 -6.05 17.29
N HIS A 231 0.17 -6.48 17.58
CA HIS A 231 -0.81 -6.93 16.60
C HIS A 231 -1.76 -5.79 16.22
N TYR A 232 -2.09 -5.70 14.93
CA TYR A 232 -3.16 -4.87 14.41
C TYR A 232 -4.25 -5.76 13.83
N ARG A 233 -5.45 -5.67 14.37
CA ARG A 233 -6.62 -6.44 13.92
C ARG A 233 -7.70 -5.50 13.42
N ARG A 234 -8.41 -5.91 12.38
CA ARG A 234 -9.58 -5.17 11.90
C ARG A 234 -10.62 -6.05 11.23
N SER A 235 -11.85 -5.56 11.25
CA SER A 235 -12.91 -6.06 10.39
C SER A 235 -12.73 -5.60 8.94
N ILE A 236 -13.15 -6.43 8.02
CA ILE A 236 -13.13 -6.14 6.58
C ILE A 236 -14.43 -6.55 5.92
N LEU A 237 -14.81 -5.83 4.87
CA LEU A 237 -15.88 -6.22 3.97
C LEU A 237 -15.29 -6.34 2.57
N VAL A 238 -15.31 -7.54 1.99
CA VAL A 238 -14.76 -7.79 0.65
C VAL A 238 -15.76 -8.58 -0.17
N ALA A 239 -16.12 -8.08 -1.34
CA ALA A 239 -17.15 -8.67 -2.22
C ALA A 239 -18.46 -9.00 -1.46
N GLY A 240 -18.91 -8.11 -0.58
CA GLY A 240 -20.12 -8.25 0.22
C GLY A 240 -20.02 -9.22 1.41
N THR A 241 -18.87 -9.89 1.59
CA THR A 241 -18.66 -10.88 2.66
C THR A 241 -17.81 -10.27 3.78
N PRO A 242 -18.25 -10.37 5.05
CA PRO A 242 -17.49 -9.94 6.19
C PRO A 242 -16.31 -10.86 6.47
N GLY A 243 -15.28 -10.33 7.10
CA GLY A 243 -14.12 -11.08 7.57
C GLY A 243 -13.32 -10.28 8.59
N ILE A 244 -12.27 -10.90 9.10
CA ILE A 244 -11.32 -10.28 10.02
C ILE A 244 -9.90 -10.58 9.52
N ILE A 245 -9.03 -9.59 9.58
CA ILE A 245 -7.58 -9.76 9.41
C ILE A 245 -6.86 -9.44 10.71
N ASP A 246 -5.75 -10.14 10.94
CA ASP A 246 -4.80 -9.89 12.03
C ASP A 246 -3.39 -9.79 11.45
N LEU A 247 -2.70 -8.71 11.78
CA LEU A 247 -1.34 -8.43 11.33
C LEU A 247 -0.39 -8.45 12.51
N SER A 248 0.72 -9.16 12.34
CA SER A 248 1.85 -9.15 13.27
C SER A 248 3.17 -9.11 12.50
N HIS A 249 4.27 -8.93 13.21
CA HIS A 249 5.59 -8.83 12.60
C HIS A 249 6.52 -9.96 13.09
N SER A 250 7.30 -10.49 12.18
CA SER A 250 8.29 -11.51 12.48
C SER A 250 9.54 -11.32 11.62
N ALA A 251 10.65 -10.97 12.25
CA ALA A 251 12.00 -10.83 11.68
C ALA A 251 12.08 -10.11 10.30
N SER A 252 11.53 -10.69 9.25
CA SER A 252 11.60 -10.19 7.85
C SER A 252 10.27 -10.19 7.14
N ASP A 253 9.18 -10.49 7.85
CA ASP A 253 7.85 -10.65 7.28
C ASP A 253 6.78 -9.94 8.13
N VAL A 254 5.80 -9.34 7.48
CA VAL A 254 4.50 -9.10 8.10
C VAL A 254 3.68 -10.39 7.97
N ILE A 255 3.20 -10.90 9.08
CA ILE A 255 2.33 -12.06 9.13
C ILE A 255 0.90 -11.58 9.03
N LEU A 256 0.17 -12.08 8.06
CA LEU A 256 -1.24 -11.79 7.83
C LEU A 256 -2.05 -13.06 8.07
N GLU A 257 -2.88 -13.05 9.09
CA GLU A 257 -3.92 -14.06 9.29
C GLU A 257 -5.24 -13.52 8.74
N ILE A 258 -5.95 -14.35 7.96
CA ILE A 258 -7.21 -14.00 7.32
C ILE A 258 -8.29 -14.99 7.77
N ASP A 259 -9.38 -14.45 8.28
CA ASP A 259 -10.63 -15.15 8.49
C ASP A 259 -11.67 -14.55 7.53
N HIS A 260 -11.86 -15.20 6.38
CA HIS A 260 -12.77 -14.76 5.33
C HIS A 260 -13.27 -15.98 4.55
N ALA A 261 -14.59 -16.04 4.35
CA ALA A 261 -15.27 -17.22 3.79
C ALA A 261 -15.02 -17.42 2.28
N ARG A 262 -14.57 -16.40 1.55
CA ARG A 262 -14.42 -16.43 0.09
C ARG A 262 -12.95 -16.50 -0.34
N PRO A 263 -12.44 -17.68 -0.72
CA PRO A 263 -11.05 -17.87 -1.10
C PRO A 263 -10.60 -17.03 -2.32
N GLU A 264 -11.52 -16.74 -3.23
CA GLU A 264 -11.27 -15.91 -4.40
C GLU A 264 -10.89 -14.45 -4.04
N CYS A 265 -11.23 -13.99 -2.84
CA CYS A 265 -10.90 -12.66 -2.35
C CYS A 265 -9.50 -12.57 -1.72
N LEU A 266 -8.82 -13.68 -1.44
CA LEU A 266 -7.58 -13.73 -0.65
C LEU A 266 -6.46 -12.88 -1.24
N LEU A 267 -6.23 -12.94 -2.55
CA LEU A 267 -5.17 -12.15 -3.19
C LEU A 267 -5.48 -10.66 -3.16
N GLY A 268 -6.75 -10.28 -3.32
CA GLY A 268 -7.20 -8.91 -3.15
C GLY A 268 -6.99 -8.40 -1.71
N ILE A 269 -7.28 -9.23 -0.70
CA ILE A 269 -7.01 -8.93 0.71
C ILE A 269 -5.51 -8.75 0.93
N VAL A 270 -4.67 -9.66 0.43
CA VAL A 270 -3.20 -9.55 0.50
C VAL A 270 -2.71 -8.26 -0.15
N SER A 271 -3.22 -7.90 -1.32
CA SER A 271 -2.86 -6.67 -2.02
C SER A 271 -3.23 -5.41 -1.20
N ARG A 272 -4.43 -5.38 -0.60
CA ARG A 272 -4.85 -4.27 0.28
C ARG A 272 -3.99 -4.16 1.53
N VAL A 273 -3.63 -5.27 2.17
CA VAL A 273 -2.72 -5.27 3.32
C VAL A 273 -1.32 -4.78 2.93
N ARG A 274 -0.81 -5.16 1.77
CA ARG A 274 0.47 -4.63 1.28
C ARG A 274 0.43 -3.11 1.14
N ARG A 275 -0.67 -2.55 0.62
CA ARG A 275 -0.87 -1.10 0.53
C ARG A 275 -1.06 -0.45 1.91
N LEU A 276 -1.86 -1.07 2.78
CA LEU A 276 -2.11 -0.59 4.15
C LEU A 276 -0.80 -0.40 4.93
N CYS A 277 0.15 -1.34 4.76
CA CYS A 277 1.45 -1.33 5.43
C CYS A 277 2.60 -0.79 4.56
N ASP A 278 2.32 -0.34 3.33
CA ASP A 278 3.31 0.18 2.37
C ASP A 278 4.51 -0.78 2.17
N LEU A 279 4.23 -2.09 2.03
CA LEU A 279 5.26 -3.13 1.99
C LEU A 279 6.08 -3.15 0.69
N ASP A 280 5.62 -2.47 -0.34
CA ASP A 280 6.30 -2.41 -1.64
C ASP A 280 7.27 -1.23 -1.75
N ALA A 281 7.30 -0.32 -0.76
CA ALA A 281 8.20 0.83 -0.73
C ALA A 281 9.68 0.44 -0.86
N ASP A 282 10.46 1.35 -1.41
CA ASP A 282 11.92 1.25 -1.50
C ASP A 282 12.57 2.22 -0.49
N PRO A 283 12.83 1.76 0.75
CA PRO A 283 13.33 2.64 1.80
C PRO A 283 14.72 3.22 1.48
N VAL A 284 15.52 2.53 0.67
CA VAL A 284 16.86 3.02 0.28
C VAL A 284 16.73 4.19 -0.69
N ALA A 285 15.85 4.07 -1.69
CA ALA A 285 15.62 5.15 -2.64
C ALA A 285 14.99 6.38 -1.95
N ILE A 286 14.04 6.15 -1.03
CA ILE A 286 13.39 7.20 -0.24
C ILE A 286 14.43 7.91 0.64
N ALA A 287 15.19 7.16 1.43
CA ALA A 287 16.23 7.72 2.31
C ALA A 287 17.29 8.50 1.52
N SER A 288 17.78 7.95 0.41
CA SER A 288 18.73 8.64 -0.45
C SER A 288 18.20 9.96 -1.00
N GLY A 289 16.91 9.99 -1.39
CA GLY A 289 16.27 11.21 -1.89
C GLY A 289 16.10 12.28 -0.80
N LEU A 290 15.70 11.89 0.40
CA LEU A 290 15.40 12.82 1.50
C LEU A 290 16.63 13.23 2.29
N SER A 291 17.68 12.41 2.41
CA SER A 291 18.89 12.72 3.18
C SER A 291 19.76 13.80 2.56
N SER A 292 19.50 14.24 1.34
CA SER A 292 20.13 15.42 0.75
C SER A 292 19.68 16.73 1.43
N ASP A 293 18.52 16.72 2.09
CA ASP A 293 17.95 17.87 2.78
C ASP A 293 18.44 17.92 4.24
N ALA A 294 18.96 19.09 4.68
CA ALA A 294 19.52 19.27 6.02
C ALA A 294 18.48 19.08 7.15
N LEU A 295 17.21 19.43 6.92
CA LEU A 295 16.12 19.24 7.89
C LEU A 295 15.72 17.76 8.00
N LEU A 296 15.65 17.04 6.88
CA LEU A 296 15.14 15.66 6.85
C LEU A 296 16.20 14.62 7.17
N ARG A 297 17.49 14.88 6.86
CA ARG A 297 18.58 13.93 7.10
C ARG A 297 18.57 13.33 8.51
N PRO A 298 18.61 14.13 9.60
CA PRO A 298 18.63 13.57 10.96
C PRO A 298 17.37 12.79 11.31
N LEU A 299 16.22 13.15 10.73
CA LEU A 299 14.96 12.43 10.95
C LEU A 299 14.95 11.08 10.23
N VAL A 300 15.48 11.01 9.02
CA VAL A 300 15.62 9.77 8.24
C VAL A 300 16.62 8.83 8.92
N GLU A 301 17.74 9.36 9.43
CA GLU A 301 18.75 8.59 10.16
C GLU A 301 18.21 8.04 11.50
N ALA A 302 17.39 8.83 12.21
CA ALA A 302 16.78 8.42 13.48
C ALA A 302 15.69 7.33 13.29
N ARG A 303 14.95 7.35 12.19
CA ARG A 303 13.85 6.43 11.88
C ARG A 303 13.97 5.86 10.46
N PRO A 304 14.99 5.06 10.17
CA PRO A 304 15.09 4.42 8.86
C PRO A 304 13.96 3.41 8.69
N GLY A 305 13.31 3.43 7.54
CA GLY A 305 12.26 2.46 7.23
C GLY A 305 10.85 2.85 7.64
N LEU A 306 10.59 4.11 7.98
CA LEU A 306 9.23 4.61 8.10
C LEU A 306 8.43 4.34 6.83
N ARG A 307 7.18 3.94 6.99
CA ARG A 307 6.22 3.66 5.92
C ARG A 307 5.05 4.60 5.99
N VAL A 308 4.58 5.06 4.82
CA VAL A 308 3.33 5.83 4.77
C VAL A 308 2.17 4.88 5.08
N PRO A 309 1.48 5.03 6.24
CA PRO A 309 0.37 4.16 6.56
C PRO A 309 -0.73 4.35 5.53
N GLY A 310 -1.02 3.32 4.75
CA GLY A 310 -2.10 3.34 3.77
C GLY A 310 -3.49 3.36 4.41
N ALA A 311 -4.50 3.07 3.60
CA ALA A 311 -5.87 2.85 4.05
C ALA A 311 -6.34 1.46 3.62
N TRP A 312 -7.20 0.84 4.44
CA TRP A 312 -7.91 -0.37 4.02
C TRP A 312 -8.91 -0.05 2.92
N ASP A 313 -9.62 1.06 3.10
CA ASP A 313 -10.65 1.56 2.21
C ASP A 313 -10.57 3.09 2.10
N GLY A 314 -10.70 3.62 0.88
CA GLY A 314 -10.57 5.05 0.62
C GLY A 314 -11.76 5.86 1.14
N PHE A 315 -12.96 5.28 1.13
CA PHE A 315 -14.15 5.92 1.70
C PHE A 315 -14.00 6.06 3.22
N GLU A 316 -13.65 4.96 3.93
CA GLU A 316 -13.37 5.01 5.37
C GLU A 316 -12.34 6.09 5.71
N LEU A 317 -11.24 6.15 4.94
CA LEU A 317 -10.22 7.17 5.18
C LEU A 317 -10.73 8.59 4.97
N GLY A 318 -11.54 8.82 3.95
CA GLY A 318 -12.17 10.13 3.70
C GLY A 318 -13.08 10.56 4.85
N ILE A 319 -13.91 9.65 5.35
CA ILE A 319 -14.74 9.90 6.55
C ILE A 319 -13.86 10.26 7.74
N ARG A 320 -12.79 9.49 8.01
CA ARG A 320 -11.84 9.76 9.12
C ARG A 320 -11.16 11.11 8.96
N ALA A 321 -10.77 11.49 7.76
CA ALA A 321 -10.13 12.77 7.49
C ALA A 321 -11.08 13.97 7.72
N ILE A 322 -12.35 13.83 7.32
CA ILE A 322 -13.38 14.87 7.55
C ILE A 322 -13.72 14.96 9.05
N LEU A 323 -13.88 13.82 9.75
CA LEU A 323 -14.11 13.80 11.19
C LEU A 323 -12.95 14.45 11.96
N GLY A 324 -11.71 14.25 11.50
CA GLY A 324 -10.50 14.77 12.13
C GLY A 324 -10.22 16.26 11.91
N GLN A 325 -11.00 16.97 11.10
CA GLN A 325 -10.79 18.39 10.86
C GLN A 325 -10.93 19.18 12.16
N GLN A 326 -9.89 19.98 12.50
CA GLN A 326 -9.89 20.91 13.63
C GLN A 326 -10.16 20.28 15.03
N ILE A 327 -9.89 18.98 15.18
CA ILE A 327 -9.99 18.29 16.47
C ILE A 327 -8.78 17.38 16.70
N SER A 328 -8.60 16.91 17.94
CA SER A 328 -7.53 15.96 18.26
C SER A 328 -7.78 14.59 17.62
N VAL A 329 -6.69 13.84 17.40
CA VAL A 329 -6.75 12.46 16.89
C VAL A 329 -7.69 11.59 17.73
N ARG A 330 -7.59 11.69 19.06
CA ARG A 330 -8.46 10.97 20.02
C ARG A 330 -9.94 11.35 19.85
N GLY A 331 -10.23 12.63 19.67
CA GLY A 331 -11.60 13.11 19.40
C GLY A 331 -12.16 12.55 18.09
N ALA A 332 -11.34 12.51 17.03
CA ALA A 332 -11.71 11.94 15.75
C ALA A 332 -12.02 10.44 15.85
N SER A 333 -11.19 9.66 16.57
CA SER A 333 -11.43 8.23 16.82
C SER A 333 -12.70 7.99 17.62
N THR A 334 -13.00 8.84 18.60
CA THR A 334 -14.25 8.77 19.39
C THR A 334 -15.48 8.99 18.50
N LEU A 335 -15.45 10.01 17.64
CA LEU A 335 -16.56 10.29 16.72
C LEU A 335 -16.72 9.18 15.68
N ALA A 336 -15.61 8.63 15.18
CA ALA A 336 -15.65 7.47 14.28
C ALA A 336 -16.26 6.24 14.97
N GLY A 337 -15.95 5.99 16.25
CA GLY A 337 -16.57 4.93 17.06
C GLY A 337 -18.09 5.11 17.20
N ARG A 338 -18.57 6.33 17.50
CA ARG A 338 -20.01 6.62 17.56
C ARG A 338 -20.70 6.43 16.21
N LEU A 339 -20.01 6.80 15.10
CA LEU A 339 -20.52 6.58 13.75
C LEU A 339 -20.68 5.08 13.47
N VAL A 340 -19.69 4.27 13.85
CA VAL A 340 -19.71 2.81 13.67
C VAL A 340 -20.79 2.18 14.56
N GLU A 341 -20.90 2.55 15.81
CA GLU A 341 -21.92 2.04 16.73
C GLU A 341 -23.34 2.30 16.21
N ARG A 342 -23.58 3.44 15.56
CA ARG A 342 -24.91 3.82 15.09
C ARG A 342 -25.23 3.31 13.68
N TYR A 343 -24.27 3.25 12.78
CA TYR A 343 -24.47 2.97 11.34
C TYR A 343 -23.68 1.76 10.85
N GLY A 344 -22.74 1.24 11.63
CA GLY A 344 -21.97 0.05 11.30
C GLY A 344 -22.82 -1.20 11.43
N ARG A 345 -22.43 -2.24 10.70
CA ARG A 345 -23.10 -3.55 10.76
C ARG A 345 -22.37 -4.44 11.79
N PRO A 346 -23.08 -5.00 12.80
CA PRO A 346 -22.49 -5.95 13.74
C PRO A 346 -21.91 -7.17 13.02
N LEU A 347 -20.82 -7.73 13.54
CA LEU A 347 -20.24 -8.98 13.10
C LEU A 347 -20.85 -10.15 13.88
N GLU A 348 -21.26 -11.22 13.20
CA GLU A 348 -21.73 -12.46 13.83
C GLU A 348 -20.63 -13.15 14.66
N SER A 349 -19.38 -13.08 14.17
CA SER A 349 -18.19 -13.64 14.84
C SER A 349 -17.27 -12.55 15.35
N ALA A 350 -17.71 -11.82 16.38
CA ALA A 350 -16.89 -10.80 17.04
C ALA A 350 -15.62 -11.43 17.64
N ARG A 351 -14.48 -10.76 17.46
CA ARG A 351 -13.22 -11.10 18.13
C ARG A 351 -12.74 -9.92 18.96
N ALA A 352 -11.87 -10.16 19.94
CA ALA A 352 -11.38 -9.16 20.89
C ALA A 352 -11.23 -7.77 20.27
N GLY A 353 -12.06 -6.81 20.68
CA GLY A 353 -12.05 -5.42 20.24
C GLY A 353 -12.66 -5.14 18.85
N VAL A 354 -12.96 -6.17 18.03
CA VAL A 354 -13.53 -6.02 16.67
C VAL A 354 -14.94 -6.62 16.66
N THR A 355 -15.95 -5.78 16.55
CA THR A 355 -17.37 -6.11 16.74
C THR A 355 -18.27 -5.66 15.59
N HIS A 356 -17.82 -4.71 14.77
CA HIS A 356 -18.60 -4.10 13.69
C HIS A 356 -17.79 -4.00 12.41
N LEU A 357 -18.48 -3.96 11.28
CA LEU A 357 -17.96 -3.44 10.02
C LEU A 357 -18.12 -1.93 9.99
N PHE A 358 -17.18 -1.24 9.34
CA PHE A 358 -17.35 0.18 9.03
C PHE A 358 -18.57 0.37 8.11
N PRO A 359 -19.41 1.42 8.30
CA PRO A 359 -20.56 1.67 7.44
C PRO A 359 -20.13 1.94 5.99
N ARG A 360 -20.96 1.54 5.04
CA ARG A 360 -20.74 1.81 3.61
C ARG A 360 -21.17 3.22 3.25
N ALA A 361 -20.80 3.67 2.05
CA ALA A 361 -21.16 5.00 1.57
C ALA A 361 -22.68 5.18 1.46
N GLU A 362 -23.40 4.14 1.03
CA GLU A 362 -24.85 4.12 0.92
C GLU A 362 -25.53 4.26 2.28
N ASP A 363 -24.92 3.68 3.33
CA ASP A 363 -25.47 3.72 4.69
C ASP A 363 -25.38 5.13 5.31
N LEU A 364 -24.47 5.98 4.81
CA LEU A 364 -24.23 7.35 5.33
C LEU A 364 -24.77 8.47 4.44
N ALA A 365 -25.03 8.23 3.15
CA ALA A 365 -25.42 9.26 2.19
C ALA A 365 -26.71 10.01 2.56
N GLY A 366 -27.69 9.31 3.19
CA GLY A 366 -28.97 9.88 3.64
C GLY A 366 -29.13 9.93 5.17
N ALA A 367 -28.07 9.63 5.93
CA ALA A 367 -28.16 9.46 7.37
C ALA A 367 -28.15 10.81 8.12
N ASN A 368 -28.82 10.86 9.30
CA ASN A 368 -28.74 12.00 10.22
C ASN A 368 -27.41 11.99 10.99
N LEU A 369 -26.34 12.40 10.33
CA LEU A 369 -24.99 12.37 10.89
C LEU A 369 -24.75 13.39 12.03
N ALA A 370 -25.63 14.41 12.17
CA ALA A 370 -25.58 15.31 13.33
C ALA A 370 -25.86 14.60 14.65
N SER A 371 -26.63 13.49 14.61
CA SER A 371 -27.03 12.71 15.79
C SER A 371 -25.86 12.06 16.56
N ILE A 372 -24.67 11.95 15.98
CA ILE A 372 -23.47 11.43 16.66
C ILE A 372 -22.67 12.54 17.39
N GLY A 373 -23.19 13.77 17.43
CA GLY A 373 -22.56 14.92 18.09
C GLY A 373 -21.66 15.74 17.15
N LEU A 374 -21.95 15.74 15.84
CA LEU A 374 -21.24 16.57 14.86
C LEU A 374 -21.89 17.94 14.69
N PRO A 375 -21.09 19.01 14.46
CA PRO A 375 -21.60 20.27 13.94
C PRO A 375 -22.30 20.06 12.60
N GLN A 376 -23.41 20.77 12.37
CA GLN A 376 -24.26 20.62 11.17
C GLN A 376 -23.46 20.68 9.86
N LYS A 377 -22.57 21.65 9.69
CA LYS A 377 -21.73 21.78 8.48
C LYS A 377 -20.85 20.56 8.22
N ARG A 378 -20.33 19.92 9.28
CA ARG A 378 -19.51 18.71 9.14
C ARG A 378 -20.36 17.50 8.78
N ALA A 379 -21.56 17.38 9.34
CA ALA A 379 -22.54 16.36 8.99
C ALA A 379 -22.92 16.46 7.50
N GLU A 380 -23.16 17.66 7.01
CA GLU A 380 -23.46 17.96 5.59
C GLU A 380 -22.27 17.57 4.68
N THR A 381 -21.04 17.93 5.07
CA THR A 381 -19.82 17.52 4.31
C THR A 381 -19.71 15.99 4.23
N LEU A 382 -19.92 15.28 5.34
CA LEU A 382 -19.88 13.81 5.38
C LEU A 382 -20.98 13.20 4.50
N SER A 383 -22.19 13.73 4.56
CA SER A 383 -23.32 13.27 3.73
C SER A 383 -23.04 13.48 2.24
N ALA A 384 -22.55 14.66 1.85
CA ALA A 384 -22.20 14.98 0.46
C ALA A 384 -21.04 14.09 -0.04
N PHE A 385 -20.01 13.88 0.78
CA PHE A 385 -18.90 12.97 0.45
C PHE A 385 -19.41 11.53 0.28
N SER A 386 -20.26 11.05 1.19
CA SER A 386 -20.84 9.71 1.12
C SER A 386 -21.70 9.53 -0.14
N ALA A 387 -22.52 10.52 -0.48
CA ALA A 387 -23.34 10.51 -1.69
C ALA A 387 -22.50 10.48 -2.97
N ALA A 388 -21.39 11.25 -3.03
CA ALA A 388 -20.49 11.26 -4.17
C ALA A 388 -19.79 9.91 -4.38
N VAL A 389 -19.45 9.20 -3.29
CA VAL A 389 -18.87 7.84 -3.36
C VAL A 389 -19.94 6.82 -3.72
N ALA A 390 -21.11 6.85 -3.08
CA ALA A 390 -22.21 5.92 -3.33
C ALA A 390 -22.72 5.99 -4.78
N SER A 391 -22.73 7.18 -5.39
CA SER A 391 -23.12 7.38 -6.79
C SER A 391 -22.01 7.06 -7.80
N GLY A 392 -20.80 6.70 -7.35
CA GLY A 392 -19.64 6.46 -8.22
C GLY A 392 -19.02 7.72 -8.84
N GLN A 393 -19.46 8.92 -8.45
CA GLN A 393 -18.85 10.19 -8.89
C GLN A 393 -17.43 10.36 -8.34
N LEU A 394 -17.16 9.77 -7.19
CA LEU A 394 -15.86 9.76 -6.54
C LEU A 394 -15.42 8.32 -6.25
N VAL A 395 -14.29 7.90 -6.82
CA VAL A 395 -13.69 6.58 -6.62
C VAL A 395 -12.35 6.74 -5.90
N LEU A 396 -12.16 6.02 -4.79
CA LEU A 396 -11.03 6.19 -3.86
C LEU A 396 -10.23 4.91 -3.62
N ASP A 397 -10.54 3.82 -4.30
CA ASP A 397 -9.82 2.54 -4.20
C ASP A 397 -8.56 2.46 -5.08
N GLY A 398 -8.27 3.58 -5.78
CA GLY A 398 -7.17 3.66 -6.75
C GLY A 398 -7.51 3.11 -8.13
N SER A 399 -8.73 2.59 -8.33
CA SER A 399 -9.31 2.40 -9.66
C SER A 399 -9.65 3.76 -10.29
N VAL A 400 -9.84 3.79 -11.57
CA VAL A 400 -10.10 5.03 -12.30
C VAL A 400 -11.55 5.04 -12.76
N ILE A 401 -12.24 6.12 -12.47
CA ILE A 401 -13.50 6.41 -13.17
C ILE A 401 -13.17 6.50 -14.67
N ALA A 402 -13.97 5.86 -15.51
CA ALA A 402 -13.79 5.97 -16.96
C ALA A 402 -13.70 7.45 -17.37
N GLY A 403 -12.58 7.83 -18.01
CA GLY A 403 -12.28 9.22 -18.38
C GLY A 403 -11.52 10.04 -17.33
N SER A 404 -11.12 9.48 -16.16
CA SER A 404 -10.31 10.20 -15.16
C SER A 404 -8.82 10.17 -15.50
N THR A 405 -8.15 11.33 -15.38
CA THR A 405 -6.74 11.50 -15.76
C THR A 405 -5.73 11.18 -14.65
N GLY A 406 -6.17 10.78 -13.44
CA GLY A 406 -5.26 10.33 -12.38
C GLY A 406 -5.49 10.93 -10.99
N PRO A 407 -4.50 10.84 -10.08
CA PRO A 407 -4.63 11.29 -8.68
C PRO A 407 -4.96 12.78 -8.54
N GLU A 408 -4.52 13.62 -9.49
CA GLU A 408 -4.81 15.05 -9.45
C GLU A 408 -6.29 15.34 -9.65
N GLU A 409 -6.93 14.71 -10.63
CA GLU A 409 -8.37 14.87 -10.84
C GLU A 409 -9.18 14.36 -9.64
N THR A 410 -8.77 13.26 -9.01
CA THR A 410 -9.41 12.79 -7.78
C THR A 410 -9.27 13.83 -6.66
N ARG A 411 -8.12 14.51 -6.56
CA ARG A 411 -7.93 15.63 -5.61
C ARG A 411 -8.83 16.81 -5.93
N GLU A 412 -9.00 17.16 -7.20
CA GLU A 412 -9.90 18.25 -7.62
C GLU A 412 -11.36 17.90 -7.33
N ARG A 413 -11.80 16.68 -7.64
CA ARG A 413 -13.15 16.19 -7.30
C ARG A 413 -13.41 16.19 -5.79
N LEU A 414 -12.42 15.77 -4.98
CA LEU A 414 -12.52 15.89 -3.52
C LEU A 414 -12.72 17.34 -3.09
N ARG A 415 -11.95 18.27 -3.66
CA ARG A 415 -12.03 19.70 -3.33
C ARG A 415 -13.32 20.37 -3.81
N SER A 416 -14.03 19.83 -4.79
CA SER A 416 -15.34 20.34 -5.20
C SER A 416 -16.45 20.07 -4.19
N ILE A 417 -16.23 19.15 -3.23
CA ILE A 417 -17.18 18.87 -2.15
C ILE A 417 -17.04 19.95 -1.07
N ALA A 418 -18.14 20.65 -0.75
CA ALA A 418 -18.15 21.67 0.27
C ALA A 418 -17.63 21.14 1.61
N GLY A 419 -16.67 21.84 2.22
CA GLY A 419 -16.02 21.44 3.48
C GLY A 419 -14.77 20.54 3.31
N ILE A 420 -14.42 20.13 2.10
CA ILE A 420 -13.16 19.42 1.80
C ILE A 420 -12.12 20.40 1.24
N GLY A 421 -11.14 20.75 2.07
CA GLY A 421 -10.05 21.64 1.69
C GLY A 421 -8.83 20.89 1.12
N ALA A 422 -7.79 21.65 0.76
CA ALA A 422 -6.54 21.15 0.20
C ALA A 422 -5.84 20.13 1.12
N TRP A 423 -5.91 20.35 2.44
CA TRP A 423 -5.34 19.43 3.43
C TRP A 423 -6.01 18.03 3.35
N THR A 424 -7.35 17.98 3.43
CA THR A 424 -8.09 16.72 3.39
C THR A 424 -7.86 15.99 2.07
N ALA A 425 -7.92 16.69 0.94
CA ALA A 425 -7.67 16.11 -0.37
C ALA A 425 -6.23 15.57 -0.52
N GLY A 426 -5.23 16.31 -0.03
CA GLY A 426 -3.82 15.88 -0.01
C GLY A 426 -3.59 14.66 0.88
N TYR A 427 -4.21 14.63 2.08
CA TYR A 427 -4.13 13.52 3.02
C TYR A 427 -4.78 12.23 2.47
N VAL A 428 -5.92 12.35 1.81
CA VAL A 428 -6.59 11.22 1.13
C VAL A 428 -5.73 10.72 -0.04
N ALA A 429 -5.17 11.61 -0.86
CA ALA A 429 -4.28 11.22 -1.96
C ALA A 429 -3.04 10.47 -1.44
N MET A 430 -2.41 10.95 -0.38
CA MET A 430 -1.26 10.33 0.26
C MET A 430 -1.56 8.90 0.72
N ARG A 431 -2.68 8.68 1.41
CA ARG A 431 -2.94 7.44 2.12
C ARG A 431 -3.86 6.46 1.40
N ALA A 432 -4.93 6.93 0.74
CA ALA A 432 -5.86 6.08 0.00
C ALA A 432 -5.37 5.79 -1.42
N LEU A 433 -4.85 6.80 -2.12
CA LEU A 433 -4.35 6.62 -3.48
C LEU A 433 -2.89 6.15 -3.52
N SER A 434 -2.21 6.08 -2.35
CA SER A 434 -0.79 5.71 -2.22
C SER A 434 0.12 6.56 -3.10
N ASP A 435 -0.18 7.88 -3.19
CA ASP A 435 0.63 8.82 -3.94
C ASP A 435 1.86 9.24 -3.10
N PRO A 436 3.08 8.81 -3.46
CA PRO A 436 4.29 9.10 -2.68
C PRO A 436 4.69 10.56 -2.72
N ASP A 437 4.14 11.31 -3.69
CA ASP A 437 4.41 12.74 -3.87
C ASP A 437 3.25 13.64 -3.41
N ALA A 438 2.17 13.07 -2.85
CA ALA A 438 1.11 13.84 -2.22
C ALA A 438 1.63 14.52 -0.95
N PHE A 439 1.25 15.81 -0.78
CA PHE A 439 1.76 16.61 0.33
C PHE A 439 0.67 17.54 0.90
N PRO A 440 0.29 17.37 2.18
CA PRO A 440 -0.72 18.21 2.82
C PRO A 440 -0.10 19.53 3.35
N ALA A 441 0.34 20.41 2.45
CA ALA A 441 1.07 21.64 2.79
C ALA A 441 0.35 22.59 3.75
N ALA A 442 -0.96 22.47 3.91
CA ALA A 442 -1.75 23.25 4.87
C ALA A 442 -1.78 22.62 6.29
N ASP A 443 -1.01 21.57 6.55
CA ASP A 443 -0.91 20.92 7.86
C ASP A 443 -0.14 21.80 8.84
N LEU A 444 -0.78 22.12 9.98
CA LEU A 444 -0.20 23.02 11.00
C LEU A 444 1.06 22.44 11.65
N VAL A 445 1.14 21.12 11.80
CA VAL A 445 2.32 20.47 12.39
C VAL A 445 3.47 20.52 11.38
N LEU A 446 3.22 20.28 10.10
CA LEU A 446 4.22 20.39 9.05
C LEU A 446 4.72 21.84 8.87
N LEU A 447 3.83 22.82 8.91
CA LEU A 447 4.20 24.23 8.86
C LEU A 447 5.20 24.58 9.96
N ARG A 448 4.90 24.21 11.20
CA ARG A 448 5.76 24.45 12.37
C ARG A 448 7.09 23.67 12.26
N ALA A 449 7.01 22.38 11.95
CA ALA A 449 8.18 21.51 11.85
C ALA A 449 9.18 21.96 10.76
N ALA A 450 8.70 22.58 9.71
CA ALA A 450 9.54 23.10 8.62
C ALA A 450 9.88 24.61 8.78
N GLY A 451 9.39 25.27 9.84
CA GLY A 451 9.60 26.72 10.03
C GLY A 451 8.91 27.58 8.96
N ALA A 452 7.84 27.10 8.33
CA ALA A 452 7.12 27.80 7.29
C ALA A 452 5.93 28.58 7.86
N GLY A 453 5.80 29.86 7.51
CA GLY A 453 4.69 30.70 7.97
C GLY A 453 3.38 30.47 7.19
N THR A 454 3.45 29.93 5.99
CA THR A 454 2.28 29.71 5.11
C THR A 454 2.36 28.39 4.35
N ALA A 455 1.21 27.85 3.96
CA ALA A 455 1.12 26.65 3.12
C ALA A 455 1.86 26.82 1.77
N ARG A 456 1.86 28.02 1.18
CA ARG A 456 2.58 28.32 -0.05
C ARG A 456 4.10 28.23 0.14
N GLN A 457 4.63 28.75 1.25
CA GLN A 457 6.05 28.62 1.57
C GLN A 457 6.44 27.16 1.80
N LEU A 458 5.64 26.42 2.58
CA LEU A 458 5.87 25.00 2.81
C LEU A 458 5.82 24.18 1.52
N GLN A 459 4.87 24.49 0.62
CA GLN A 459 4.81 23.88 -0.70
C GLN A 459 6.08 24.14 -1.50
N GLY A 460 6.60 25.36 -1.47
CA GLY A 460 7.89 25.71 -2.12
C GLY A 460 9.07 24.96 -1.50
N PHE A 461 9.12 24.80 -0.17
CA PHE A 461 10.14 23.99 0.48
C PHE A 461 10.06 22.52 0.08
N ALA A 462 8.85 21.99 -0.06
CA ALA A 462 8.62 20.59 -0.38
C ALA A 462 8.99 20.20 -1.82
N GLU A 463 9.20 21.15 -2.74
CA GLU A 463 9.58 20.84 -4.12
C GLU A 463 10.91 20.06 -4.21
N ARG A 464 11.86 20.33 -3.31
CA ARG A 464 13.16 19.63 -3.23
C ARG A 464 13.05 18.19 -2.70
N TRP A 465 11.89 17.81 -2.09
CA TRP A 465 11.64 16.47 -1.56
C TRP A 465 10.96 15.55 -2.56
N ARG A 466 10.68 16.04 -3.77
CA ARG A 466 10.12 15.21 -4.84
C ARG A 466 11.08 14.06 -5.20
N PRO A 467 10.54 12.90 -5.52
CA PRO A 467 9.11 12.50 -5.56
C PRO A 467 8.61 11.88 -4.24
N TRP A 468 9.24 12.20 -3.10
CA TRP A 468 9.01 11.53 -1.80
C TRP A 468 8.36 12.44 -0.75
N ARG A 469 7.56 13.43 -1.20
CA ARG A 469 6.97 14.43 -0.28
C ARG A 469 6.05 13.82 0.77
N ALA A 470 5.36 12.71 0.49
CA ALA A 470 4.54 11.99 1.47
C ALA A 470 5.39 11.41 2.62
N TYR A 471 6.56 10.88 2.30
CA TYR A 471 7.51 10.37 3.30
C TYR A 471 8.18 11.51 4.07
N ALA A 472 8.49 12.63 3.40
CA ALA A 472 8.98 13.83 4.07
C ALA A 472 7.98 14.31 5.13
N ALA A 473 6.69 14.39 4.79
CA ALA A 473 5.64 14.73 5.75
C ALA A 473 5.60 13.76 6.93
N LEU A 474 5.72 12.45 6.67
CA LEU A 474 5.73 11.44 7.73
C LEU A 474 6.94 11.60 8.67
N HIS A 475 8.15 11.82 8.14
CA HIS A 475 9.34 12.06 8.95
C HIS A 475 9.20 13.33 9.80
N LEU A 476 8.61 14.39 9.26
CA LEU A 476 8.33 15.62 10.03
C LEU A 476 7.31 15.38 11.14
N TRP A 477 6.20 14.71 10.87
CA TRP A 477 5.22 14.35 11.91
C TRP A 477 5.83 13.47 12.99
N GLN A 478 6.61 12.46 12.59
CA GLN A 478 7.25 11.56 13.55
C GLN A 478 8.34 12.29 14.35
N GLY A 479 9.13 13.17 13.72
CA GLY A 479 10.13 13.97 14.40
C GLY A 479 9.54 14.90 15.48
N VAL A 480 8.32 15.43 15.25
CA VAL A 480 7.59 16.19 16.26
C VAL A 480 7.13 15.27 17.40
N ASN A 481 6.57 14.10 17.09
CA ASN A 481 6.11 13.13 18.09
C ASN A 481 7.25 12.59 18.97
N ASP A 482 8.43 12.34 18.37
CA ASP A 482 9.63 11.85 19.06
C ASP A 482 10.38 12.95 19.83
N GLY A 483 9.94 14.20 19.74
CA GLY A 483 10.59 15.33 20.40
C GLY A 483 11.82 15.89 19.68
N ASN A 484 12.21 15.34 18.54
CA ASN A 484 13.41 15.75 17.79
C ASN A 484 13.30 17.16 17.18
N LEU A 485 12.08 17.71 17.11
CA LEU A 485 11.78 19.04 16.56
C LEU A 485 11.11 19.98 17.60
N HIS A 486 11.16 19.65 18.89
CA HIS A 486 10.54 20.45 19.96
C HIS A 486 10.99 21.90 20.01
N HIS A 487 12.27 22.18 19.69
CA HIS A 487 12.81 23.53 19.64
C HIS A 487 12.14 24.42 18.58
N LEU A 488 11.54 23.84 17.55
CA LEU A 488 10.82 24.57 16.50
C LEU A 488 9.34 24.85 16.86
N LEU A 489 8.77 24.11 17.82
CA LEU A 489 7.37 24.27 18.23
C LEU A 489 7.15 25.47 19.18
N HIS A 490 8.21 25.99 19.80
CA HIS A 490 8.15 27.06 20.77
C HIS A 490 8.39 28.47 20.18
N LEU A 491 8.40 28.63 18.85
CA LEU A 491 8.58 29.94 18.19
C LEU A 491 7.32 30.82 18.18
N ASP A 492 6.24 30.45 18.88
CA ASP A 492 5.11 31.34 19.16
C ASP A 492 5.40 32.22 20.41
N GLY A 493 6.58 32.86 20.43
CA GLY A 493 6.86 33.97 21.34
C GLY A 493 5.97 35.17 20.95
N LYS A 494 4.98 35.49 21.74
CA LYS A 494 4.34 36.80 21.72
C LYS A 494 5.45 37.85 21.69
N PRO A 495 5.37 38.90 20.82
CA PRO A 495 6.33 39.97 20.86
C PRO A 495 6.38 40.54 22.28
N GLY A 496 7.56 40.52 22.88
CA GLY A 496 7.76 40.97 24.25
C GLY A 496 7.15 42.36 24.47
N ARG A 497 6.28 42.48 25.45
CA ARG A 497 6.01 43.75 26.08
C ARG A 497 7.37 44.31 26.57
N LYS A 498 7.84 45.34 25.89
CA LYS A 498 8.91 46.19 26.42
C LYS A 498 8.60 46.54 27.86
N ALA A 499 9.40 46.07 28.79
CA ALA A 499 9.41 46.60 30.14
C ALA A 499 9.74 48.10 30.00
N ALA A 500 8.74 48.93 30.27
CA ALA A 500 8.95 50.35 30.49
C ALA A 500 9.81 50.48 31.77
N ALA A 501 11.05 50.86 31.61
CA ALA A 501 11.87 51.35 32.67
C ALA A 501 11.25 52.69 33.13
N GLY A 502 10.55 52.68 34.23
CA GLY A 502 10.11 53.85 35.01
C GLY A 502 11.12 54.05 36.11
N GLY A 503 11.98 54.99 35.95
CA GLY A 503 12.77 55.53 37.05
C GLY A 503 11.92 56.43 37.95
N ARG A 504 12.00 56.21 39.22
CA ARG A 504 12.33 57.14 40.32
C ARG A 504 12.30 56.37 41.59
#